data_3551efe9aada0470d3f382f0a56dd905
#
_entry.id   3551efe9aada0470d3f382f0a56dd905
#
_cell.length_a   1.000
_cell.length_b   1.000
_cell.length_c   1.000
_cell.angle_alpha   90.00
_cell.angle_beta   90.00
_cell.angle_gamma   90.00
#
_symmetry.space_group_name_H-M   'P 1'
#
loop_
_entity.id
_entity.type
_entity.pdbx_description
1 polymer ?
#
loop_
_entity_poly.entity_id
_entity_poly.type
_entity_poly.pdbx_seq_one_letter_code
_entity_poly.pdbx_strand_id
1 'polypeptide(L)'
;MKGYRQSTLLICSILTILALMGPVSKLSAGENQPWTDPKNALIVDAYELNTIEWNAFLQDKRIAGFISKASDGLPESFSCTGDHAGDTVAHCKTMWRKYAVSRELFQTRRMLAKTNGLLWGAYHLGRPGNPIDQANHFLDYADPQPDELMVLDIDGMDTTQFMSLDDAQIFVAHIKIRTGRYPILYTNHNTAQYIADHRGTYPLLSRLPLWYARYKPDVKGTFPLGNWDSYAIWQFVSSDNCSEKSCPYRVPGTLTDIDVNVVPMTKIQLAKIWPQGDLLPAKPLPAPDLTIALASMCSGPRQPLISLMIDTVVTASTPPSTKPVEINELNYEDF
;
A
#
# COMPACT_ATOMS: atom_id res chain seq x y z
N MET A 1 -65.15 54.99 -8.19
CA MET A 1 -63.74 55.37 -7.76
C MET A 1 -62.91 54.16 -7.77
N LYS A 2 -61.77 54.26 -8.47
CA LYS A 2 -60.93 53.15 -8.93
C LYS A 2 -60.07 52.61 -7.76
N GLY A 3 -60.16 51.32 -7.48
CA GLY A 3 -59.23 50.62 -6.57
C GLY A 3 -58.08 49.99 -7.35
N TYR A 4 -56.88 50.38 -6.99
CA TYR A 4 -55.62 49.88 -7.57
C TYR A 4 -55.23 48.59 -6.88
N ARG A 5 -55.05 47.49 -7.62
CA ARG A 5 -54.47 46.21 -7.18
C ARG A 5 -52.92 46.33 -7.35
N GLN A 6 -52.23 46.29 -6.26
CA GLN A 6 -50.78 46.08 -6.29
C GLN A 6 -50.48 44.59 -6.38
N SER A 7 -49.84 44.18 -7.49
CA SER A 7 -49.26 42.84 -7.67
C SER A 7 -47.85 42.85 -7.11
N THR A 8 -47.62 42.07 -6.06
CA THR A 8 -46.32 41.84 -5.49
C THR A 8 -45.62 40.75 -6.31
N LEU A 9 -44.61 41.11 -7.10
CA LEU A 9 -43.70 40.21 -7.79
C LEU A 9 -42.69 39.67 -6.76
N LEU A 10 -42.79 38.36 -6.44
CA LEU A 10 -41.75 37.62 -5.74
C LEU A 10 -40.62 37.32 -6.72
N ILE A 11 -39.50 38.00 -6.57
CA ILE A 11 -38.25 37.69 -7.27
C ILE A 11 -37.58 36.57 -6.48
N CYS A 12 -37.67 35.32 -6.98
CA CYS A 12 -36.82 34.20 -6.53
C CYS A 12 -35.38 34.40 -7.02
N SER A 13 -34.51 34.89 -6.14
CA SER A 13 -33.09 34.89 -6.39
C SER A 13 -32.54 33.47 -6.25
N ILE A 14 -32.34 32.78 -7.37
CA ILE A 14 -31.59 31.54 -7.44
C ILE A 14 -30.13 31.88 -7.31
N LEU A 15 -29.54 31.71 -6.12
CA LEU A 15 -28.08 31.73 -5.93
C LEU A 15 -27.50 30.48 -6.62
N THR A 16 -26.95 30.67 -7.80
CA THR A 16 -26.10 29.66 -8.47
C THR A 16 -24.76 29.66 -7.76
N ILE A 17 -24.54 28.70 -6.87
CA ILE A 17 -23.22 28.38 -6.33
C ILE A 17 -22.45 27.69 -7.45
N LEU A 18 -21.67 28.46 -8.20
CA LEU A 18 -20.70 27.94 -9.15
C LEU A 18 -19.55 27.35 -8.31
N ALA A 19 -19.57 26.04 -8.08
CA ALA A 19 -18.44 25.34 -7.51
C ALA A 19 -17.26 25.50 -8.45
N LEU A 20 -16.28 26.32 -8.05
CA LEU A 20 -14.95 26.40 -8.65
C LEU A 20 -14.24 25.06 -8.40
N MET A 21 -14.59 24.04 -9.17
CA MET A 21 -13.73 22.89 -9.37
C MET A 21 -12.59 23.37 -10.28
N GLY A 22 -11.50 23.81 -9.66
CA GLY A 22 -10.26 24.01 -10.36
C GLY A 22 -9.88 22.72 -11.11
N PRO A 23 -9.23 22.80 -12.27
CA PRO A 23 -8.82 21.61 -12.98
C PRO A 23 -7.94 20.77 -12.07
N VAL A 24 -8.41 19.55 -11.72
CA VAL A 24 -7.55 18.52 -11.16
C VAL A 24 -6.55 18.23 -12.28
N SER A 25 -5.34 18.76 -12.15
CA SER A 25 -4.25 18.46 -13.05
C SER A 25 -4.07 16.95 -13.03
N LYS A 26 -4.41 16.29 -14.15
CA LYS A 26 -4.10 14.86 -14.31
C LYS A 26 -2.59 14.75 -14.18
N LEU A 27 -2.13 14.15 -13.07
CA LEU A 27 -0.73 13.80 -12.91
C LEU A 27 -0.41 12.84 -14.06
N SER A 28 0.36 13.32 -15.03
CA SER A 28 0.83 12.50 -16.13
C SER A 28 2.03 11.70 -15.61
N ALA A 29 1.90 10.39 -15.52
CA ALA A 29 3.05 9.50 -15.32
C ALA A 29 3.96 9.66 -16.54
N GLY A 30 5.00 10.48 -16.46
CA GLY A 30 5.90 10.65 -17.59
C GLY A 30 6.64 11.97 -17.70
N GLU A 31 6.87 12.65 -16.59
CA GLU A 31 7.90 13.69 -16.60
C GLU A 31 9.27 13.01 -16.53
N ASN A 32 10.12 13.34 -17.50
CA ASN A 32 11.51 12.90 -17.51
C ASN A 32 12.21 13.49 -16.27
N GLN A 33 12.73 12.64 -15.39
CA GLN A 33 13.44 13.03 -14.16
C GLN A 33 12.68 14.05 -13.27
N PRO A 34 11.48 13.72 -12.76
CA PRO A 34 10.68 14.68 -11.97
C PRO A 34 11.38 15.15 -10.70
N TRP A 35 12.38 14.42 -10.22
CA TRP A 35 13.22 14.84 -9.07
C TRP A 35 14.11 16.05 -9.38
N THR A 36 14.27 16.44 -10.64
CA THR A 36 15.02 17.67 -11.02
C THR A 36 14.19 18.93 -10.85
N ASP A 37 12.86 18.85 -10.84
CA ASP A 37 12.00 19.99 -10.53
C ASP A 37 12.08 20.30 -9.01
N PRO A 38 12.56 21.50 -8.62
CA PRO A 38 12.68 21.89 -7.22
C PRO A 38 11.34 22.03 -6.48
N LYS A 39 10.22 22.06 -7.19
CA LYS A 39 8.87 22.12 -6.61
C LYS A 39 8.40 20.76 -6.12
N ASN A 40 8.91 19.67 -6.70
CA ASN A 40 8.51 18.33 -6.34
C ASN A 40 9.14 17.93 -5.00
N ALA A 41 8.30 17.38 -4.12
CA ALA A 41 8.72 16.91 -2.83
C ALA A 41 9.55 15.63 -2.96
N LEU A 42 10.56 15.48 -2.10
CA LEU A 42 11.31 14.25 -1.94
C LEU A 42 10.92 13.55 -0.64
N ILE A 43 10.99 12.24 -0.66
CA ILE A 43 10.79 11.38 0.50
C ILE A 43 12.01 10.46 0.55
N VAL A 44 12.53 10.22 1.73
CA VAL A 44 13.59 9.24 1.96
C VAL A 44 12.97 8.03 2.65
N ASP A 45 13.34 6.85 2.22
CA ASP A 45 13.03 5.64 2.94
C ASP A 45 14.29 4.90 3.37
N ALA A 46 14.17 4.18 4.49
CA ALA A 46 15.32 3.58 5.14
C ALA A 46 14.95 2.30 5.89
N TYR A 47 15.87 1.35 5.88
CA TYR A 47 15.84 0.20 6.76
C TYR A 47 16.86 0.36 7.91
N GLU A 48 16.92 -0.59 8.82
CA GLU A 48 17.69 -0.47 10.07
C GLU A 48 19.18 -0.25 9.89
N LEU A 49 19.79 -0.71 8.79
CA LEU A 49 21.23 -0.56 8.55
C LEU A 49 21.63 0.77 7.91
N ASN A 50 20.67 1.55 7.36
CA ASN A 50 21.03 2.86 6.80
C ASN A 50 21.50 3.82 7.88
N THR A 51 22.63 4.46 7.66
CA THR A 51 23.17 5.51 8.54
C THR A 51 22.63 6.88 8.11
N ILE A 52 22.13 7.65 9.07
CA ILE A 52 21.60 8.99 8.84
C ILE A 52 22.21 9.97 9.82
N GLU A 53 22.96 10.94 9.28
CA GLU A 53 23.41 12.10 10.03
C GLU A 53 22.35 13.20 9.91
N TRP A 54 21.49 13.32 10.92
CA TRP A 54 20.29 14.15 10.89
C TRP A 54 20.54 15.63 10.67
N ASN A 55 21.64 16.19 11.20
CA ASN A 55 21.90 17.61 11.02
C ASN A 55 22.22 17.96 9.56
N ALA A 56 22.96 17.09 8.86
CA ALA A 56 23.22 17.26 7.43
C ALA A 56 21.98 16.90 6.60
N PHE A 57 21.27 15.82 6.93
CA PHE A 57 20.04 15.39 6.28
C PHE A 57 18.98 16.50 6.22
N LEU A 58 18.77 17.20 7.30
CA LEU A 58 17.79 18.29 7.41
C LEU A 58 18.17 19.59 6.68
N GLN A 59 19.37 19.67 6.10
CA GLN A 59 19.75 20.80 5.24
C GLN A 59 19.03 20.74 3.89
N ASP A 60 18.67 19.57 3.40
CA ASP A 60 17.88 19.44 2.19
C ASP A 60 16.42 19.77 2.43
N LYS A 61 16.02 20.98 2.08
CA LYS A 61 14.66 21.49 2.32
C LYS A 61 13.62 20.88 1.38
N ARG A 62 14.03 20.09 0.40
CA ARG A 62 13.11 19.35 -0.49
C ARG A 62 12.56 18.09 0.16
N ILE A 63 13.26 17.53 1.14
CA ILE A 63 12.79 16.35 1.86
C ILE A 63 11.56 16.74 2.67
N ALA A 64 10.44 16.11 2.32
CA ALA A 64 9.14 16.35 2.92
C ALA A 64 8.72 15.24 3.88
N GLY A 65 9.25 14.04 3.70
CA GLY A 65 8.86 12.87 4.48
C GLY A 65 9.99 11.86 4.64
N PHE A 66 9.79 11.00 5.62
CA PHE A 66 10.67 9.89 5.94
C PHE A 66 9.83 8.64 6.19
N ILE A 67 10.14 7.55 5.49
CA ILE A 67 9.49 6.25 5.67
C ILE A 67 10.52 5.27 6.21
N SER A 68 10.21 4.55 7.28
CA SER A 68 11.14 3.60 7.89
C SER A 68 10.57 2.19 7.88
N LYS A 69 11.44 1.20 7.65
CA LYS A 69 11.06 -0.20 7.89
C LYS A 69 10.64 -0.36 9.35
N ALA A 70 9.46 -0.89 9.56
CA ALA A 70 8.97 -1.27 10.87
C ALA A 70 9.20 -2.76 11.11
N SER A 71 8.84 -3.60 10.14
CA SER A 71 8.87 -5.05 10.31
C SER A 71 9.15 -5.77 8.99
N ASP A 72 9.61 -7.00 9.08
CA ASP A 72 10.02 -7.88 7.99
C ASP A 72 9.48 -9.29 8.32
N GLY A 73 8.37 -9.68 7.68
CA GLY A 73 7.66 -10.91 8.02
C GLY A 73 7.22 -10.98 9.48
N LEU A 74 7.24 -12.16 10.05
CA LEU A 74 7.05 -12.37 11.48
C LEU A 74 8.41 -12.33 12.18
N PRO A 75 8.46 -11.86 13.44
CA PRO A 75 9.68 -11.98 14.22
C PRO A 75 10.05 -13.44 14.33
N GLU A 76 11.35 -13.73 14.20
CA GLU A 76 11.83 -15.07 14.49
C GLU A 76 11.30 -15.50 15.88
N SER A 77 10.80 -16.73 15.96
CA SER A 77 10.38 -17.25 17.26
C SER A 77 11.62 -17.33 18.15
N PHE A 78 11.71 -16.43 19.12
CA PHE A 78 12.79 -16.40 20.11
C PHE A 78 12.58 -17.51 21.13
N SER A 79 12.34 -18.76 20.69
CA SER A 79 12.42 -19.89 21.60
C SER A 79 13.87 -20.07 22.01
N CYS A 80 14.16 -19.79 23.25
CA CYS A 80 15.48 -20.10 23.82
C CYS A 80 15.67 -21.60 24.05
N THR A 81 14.81 -22.43 23.47
CA THR A 81 14.82 -23.89 23.52
C THR A 81 14.98 -24.42 22.09
N GLY A 82 16.09 -25.05 21.79
CA GLY A 82 16.38 -25.66 20.49
C GLY A 82 17.86 -25.93 20.29
N ASP A 83 18.18 -26.93 19.46
CA ASP A 83 19.52 -27.27 19.05
C ASP A 83 20.06 -26.19 18.07
N HIS A 84 20.64 -25.14 18.62
CA HIS A 84 21.50 -24.26 17.85
C HIS A 84 22.95 -24.69 18.09
N ALA A 85 23.76 -24.77 17.02
CA ALA A 85 25.18 -25.00 17.14
C ALA A 85 25.81 -23.87 17.96
N GLY A 86 26.02 -24.09 19.25
CA GLY A 86 26.58 -23.10 20.16
C GLY A 86 25.69 -22.84 21.40
N ASP A 87 25.97 -21.75 22.11
CA ASP A 87 25.24 -21.32 23.29
C ASP A 87 23.85 -20.74 22.93
N THR A 88 22.81 -21.57 23.09
CA THR A 88 21.41 -21.21 22.80
C THR A 88 20.95 -19.96 23.58
N VAL A 89 21.40 -19.79 24.83
CA VAL A 89 21.03 -18.64 25.66
C VAL A 89 21.68 -17.36 25.13
N ALA A 90 22.93 -17.43 24.71
CA ALA A 90 23.63 -16.29 24.11
C ALA A 90 23.00 -15.89 22.76
N HIS A 91 22.62 -16.86 21.92
CA HIS A 91 21.90 -16.62 20.68
C HIS A 91 20.58 -15.91 20.93
N CYS A 92 19.76 -16.45 21.80
CA CYS A 92 18.45 -15.88 22.16
C CYS A 92 18.58 -14.42 22.67
N LYS A 93 19.52 -14.16 23.58
CA LYS A 93 19.80 -12.79 24.06
C LYS A 93 20.22 -11.86 22.93
N THR A 94 21.00 -12.36 21.96
CA THR A 94 21.44 -11.57 20.80
C THR A 94 20.27 -11.21 19.92
N MET A 95 19.36 -12.13 19.63
CA MET A 95 18.16 -11.88 18.83
C MET A 95 17.22 -10.88 19.53
N TRP A 96 16.98 -11.03 20.82
CA TRP A 96 16.21 -10.06 21.61
C TRP A 96 16.83 -8.66 21.58
N ARG A 97 18.14 -8.56 21.67
CA ARG A 97 18.85 -7.27 21.57
C ARG A 97 18.69 -6.66 20.19
N LYS A 98 18.84 -7.44 19.12
CA LYS A 98 18.62 -6.94 17.74
C LYS A 98 17.21 -6.38 17.58
N TYR A 99 16.20 -7.11 18.02
CA TYR A 99 14.82 -6.66 17.96
C TYR A 99 14.59 -5.37 18.76
N ALA A 100 15.07 -5.32 20.00
CA ALA A 100 14.92 -4.14 20.86
C ALA A 100 15.64 -2.91 20.28
N VAL A 101 16.88 -3.08 19.79
CA VAL A 101 17.67 -2.00 19.15
C VAL A 101 17.00 -1.51 17.87
N SER A 102 16.49 -2.43 17.04
CA SER A 102 15.77 -2.07 15.82
C SER A 102 14.50 -1.24 16.14
N ARG A 103 13.75 -1.63 17.16
CA ARG A 103 12.55 -0.90 17.59
C ARG A 103 12.88 0.47 18.20
N GLU A 104 13.95 0.55 18.99
CA GLU A 104 14.44 1.82 19.53
C GLU A 104 14.89 2.77 18.41
N LEU A 105 15.62 2.28 17.42
CA LEU A 105 16.02 3.04 16.26
C LEU A 105 14.81 3.55 15.47
N PHE A 106 13.83 2.70 15.21
CA PHE A 106 12.58 3.07 14.54
C PHE A 106 11.87 4.22 15.28
N GLN A 107 11.69 4.11 16.59
CA GLN A 107 11.04 5.15 17.40
C GLN A 107 11.87 6.44 17.44
N THR A 108 13.20 6.33 17.49
CA THR A 108 14.08 7.48 17.44
C THR A 108 13.98 8.22 16.10
N ARG A 109 13.99 7.51 14.98
CA ARG A 109 13.78 8.08 13.65
C ARG A 109 12.41 8.75 13.54
N ARG A 110 11.34 8.11 14.05
CA ARG A 110 9.99 8.69 14.08
C ARG A 110 9.96 10.00 14.84
N MET A 111 10.53 10.03 16.04
CA MET A 111 10.62 11.23 16.85
C MET A 111 11.39 12.35 16.14
N LEU A 112 12.56 12.05 15.60
CA LEU A 112 13.39 13.03 14.88
C LEU A 112 12.69 13.57 13.64
N ALA A 113 12.08 12.70 12.83
CA ALA A 113 11.33 13.12 11.65
C ALA A 113 10.17 14.06 12.03
N LYS A 114 9.31 13.65 12.95
CA LYS A 114 8.13 14.43 13.35
C LYS A 114 8.52 15.75 14.04
N THR A 115 9.52 15.74 14.91
CA THR A 115 10.00 16.97 15.57
C THR A 115 10.55 17.99 14.57
N ASN A 116 11.10 17.52 13.45
CA ASN A 116 11.61 18.38 12.39
C ASN A 116 10.58 18.67 11.28
N GLY A 117 9.31 18.36 11.51
CA GLY A 117 8.22 18.67 10.57
C GLY A 117 8.22 17.82 9.29
N LEU A 118 8.86 16.66 9.31
CA LEU A 118 8.77 15.68 8.23
C LEU A 118 7.51 14.82 8.40
N LEU A 119 6.89 14.48 7.28
CA LEU A 119 5.83 13.49 7.22
C LEU A 119 6.44 12.11 7.54
N TRP A 120 5.74 11.33 8.36
CA TRP A 120 6.24 10.02 8.78
C TRP A 120 5.45 8.89 8.14
N GLY A 121 6.15 7.82 7.77
CA GLY A 121 5.56 6.56 7.31
C GLY A 121 6.32 5.35 7.83
N ALA A 122 5.63 4.22 7.82
CA ALA A 122 6.18 2.92 8.20
C ALA A 122 5.84 1.86 7.15
N TYR A 123 6.79 1.00 6.81
CA TYR A 123 6.52 -0.12 5.92
C TYR A 123 6.76 -1.48 6.58
N HIS A 124 6.00 -2.46 6.12
CA HIS A 124 6.17 -3.87 6.40
C HIS A 124 6.61 -4.59 5.15
N LEU A 125 7.75 -5.26 5.18
CA LEU A 125 8.19 -6.15 4.12
C LEU A 125 7.47 -7.48 4.25
N GLY A 126 6.59 -7.78 3.30
CA GLY A 126 5.78 -8.99 3.28
C GLY A 126 6.61 -10.23 2.98
N ARG A 127 6.60 -11.20 3.88
CA ARG A 127 7.31 -12.48 3.76
C ARG A 127 6.33 -13.65 3.67
N PRO A 128 6.78 -14.85 3.27
CA PRO A 128 5.96 -16.05 3.38
C PRO A 128 5.50 -16.27 4.83
N GLY A 129 4.27 -16.71 5.01
CA GLY A 129 3.68 -16.95 6.33
C GLY A 129 2.30 -16.34 6.48
N ASN A 130 1.72 -16.44 7.69
CA ASN A 130 0.34 -15.99 7.93
C ASN A 130 0.22 -14.46 7.75
N PRO A 131 -0.60 -13.96 6.78
CA PRO A 131 -0.73 -12.55 6.51
C PRO A 131 -1.43 -11.77 7.64
N ILE A 132 -2.31 -12.40 8.39
CA ILE A 132 -3.01 -11.75 9.53
C ILE A 132 -2.02 -11.53 10.68
N ASP A 133 -1.19 -12.52 10.98
CA ASP A 133 -0.18 -12.40 12.04
C ASP A 133 0.87 -11.35 11.67
N GLN A 134 1.28 -11.29 10.39
CA GLN A 134 2.18 -10.25 9.90
C GLN A 134 1.56 -8.85 10.00
N ALA A 135 0.26 -8.71 9.66
CA ALA A 135 -0.44 -7.45 9.80
C ALA A 135 -0.55 -7.00 11.27
N ASN A 136 -0.86 -7.93 12.18
CA ASN A 136 -0.87 -7.65 13.63
C ASN A 136 0.52 -7.23 14.10
N HIS A 137 1.56 -7.98 13.72
CA HIS A 137 2.93 -7.67 14.10
C HIS A 137 3.35 -6.26 13.59
N PHE A 138 3.02 -5.92 12.34
CA PHE A 138 3.27 -4.59 11.80
C PHE A 138 2.58 -3.49 12.64
N LEU A 139 1.30 -3.66 12.96
CA LEU A 139 0.53 -2.69 13.73
C LEU A 139 1.06 -2.55 15.16
N ASP A 140 1.40 -3.66 15.81
CA ASP A 140 1.94 -3.65 17.18
C ASP A 140 3.35 -3.03 17.25
N TYR A 141 4.13 -3.19 16.20
CA TYR A 141 5.49 -2.61 16.13
C TYR A 141 5.46 -1.14 15.77
N ALA A 142 4.76 -0.78 14.71
CA ALA A 142 4.74 0.58 14.17
C ALA A 142 3.83 1.52 14.97
N ASP A 143 2.75 1.01 15.55
CA ASP A 143 1.71 1.80 16.23
C ASP A 143 1.33 3.04 15.41
N PRO A 144 0.84 2.88 14.16
CA PRO A 144 0.67 3.98 13.23
C PRO A 144 -0.44 4.93 13.66
N GLN A 145 -0.11 6.21 13.79
CA GLN A 145 -1.07 7.24 14.14
C GLN A 145 -1.91 7.66 12.91
N PRO A 146 -3.06 8.35 13.11
CA PRO A 146 -3.95 8.75 12.00
C PRO A 146 -3.28 9.61 10.92
N ASP A 147 -2.24 10.36 11.26
CA ASP A 147 -1.47 11.25 10.37
C ASP A 147 -0.26 10.55 9.72
N GLU A 148 -0.08 9.26 9.94
CA GLU A 148 1.09 8.51 9.47
C GLU A 148 0.74 7.54 8.35
N LEU A 149 1.65 7.39 7.39
CA LEU A 149 1.49 6.51 6.25
C LEU A 149 1.80 5.06 6.64
N MET A 150 0.96 4.15 6.22
CA MET A 150 1.21 2.70 6.30
C MET A 150 1.51 2.15 4.92
N VAL A 151 2.48 1.26 4.81
CA VAL A 151 2.90 0.66 3.54
C VAL A 151 3.01 -0.85 3.68
N LEU A 152 2.45 -1.58 2.72
CA LEU A 152 2.80 -2.97 2.46
C LEU A 152 3.83 -3.00 1.34
N ASP A 153 4.96 -3.60 1.60
CA ASP A 153 6.08 -3.77 0.67
C ASP A 153 6.10 -5.21 0.13
N ILE A 154 5.96 -5.34 -1.18
CA ILE A 154 6.06 -6.60 -1.93
C ILE A 154 7.12 -6.44 -3.02
N ASP A 155 8.35 -6.81 -2.71
CA ASP A 155 9.50 -6.66 -3.61
C ASP A 155 9.47 -7.57 -4.84
N GLY A 156 8.66 -8.63 -4.81
CA GLY A 156 8.59 -9.56 -5.94
C GLY A 156 7.50 -10.61 -5.81
N MET A 157 7.42 -11.49 -6.82
CA MET A 157 6.41 -12.54 -6.92
C MET A 157 6.94 -13.94 -6.55
N ASP A 158 8.20 -14.07 -6.15
CA ASP A 158 8.74 -15.33 -5.65
C ASP A 158 8.21 -15.60 -4.24
N THR A 159 7.21 -16.48 -4.16
CA THR A 159 6.53 -16.82 -2.90
C THR A 159 7.38 -17.59 -1.91
N THR A 160 8.60 -17.96 -2.27
CA THR A 160 9.59 -18.52 -1.32
C THR A 160 10.33 -17.41 -0.56
N GLN A 161 10.29 -16.18 -1.05
CA GLN A 161 10.97 -15.02 -0.45
C GLN A 161 10.00 -13.93 -0.01
N PHE A 162 8.88 -13.76 -0.70
CA PHE A 162 7.91 -12.68 -0.48
C PHE A 162 6.51 -13.22 -0.22
N MET A 163 5.69 -12.42 0.44
CA MET A 163 4.27 -12.70 0.63
C MET A 163 3.58 -12.86 -0.73
N SER A 164 2.74 -13.88 -0.87
CA SER A 164 1.94 -14.06 -2.08
C SER A 164 0.96 -12.89 -2.29
N LEU A 165 0.56 -12.62 -3.54
CA LEU A 165 -0.40 -11.55 -3.79
C LEU A 165 -1.79 -11.86 -3.20
N ASP A 166 -2.16 -13.13 -3.06
CA ASP A 166 -3.39 -13.53 -2.38
C ASP A 166 -3.32 -13.22 -0.88
N ASP A 167 -2.21 -13.56 -0.22
CA ASP A 167 -1.98 -13.22 1.18
C ASP A 167 -1.86 -11.69 1.38
N ALA A 168 -1.28 -10.99 0.43
CA ALA A 168 -1.20 -9.53 0.44
C ALA A 168 -2.60 -8.88 0.45
N GLN A 169 -3.59 -9.44 -0.28
CA GLN A 169 -4.97 -8.97 -0.20
C GLN A 169 -5.58 -9.18 1.20
N ILE A 170 -5.28 -10.32 1.84
CA ILE A 170 -5.71 -10.61 3.21
C ILE A 170 -5.05 -9.63 4.19
N PHE A 171 -3.76 -9.41 4.06
CA PHE A 171 -3.00 -8.44 4.87
C PHE A 171 -3.63 -7.06 4.82
N VAL A 172 -3.83 -6.49 3.61
CA VAL A 172 -4.36 -5.12 3.45
C VAL A 172 -5.80 -5.00 3.93
N ALA A 173 -6.63 -6.05 3.73
CA ALA A 173 -7.99 -6.11 4.26
C ALA A 173 -7.99 -6.11 5.80
N HIS A 174 -7.08 -6.86 6.41
CA HIS A 174 -6.94 -6.90 7.87
C HIS A 174 -6.46 -5.56 8.44
N ILE A 175 -5.48 -4.90 7.81
CA ILE A 175 -5.08 -3.53 8.18
C ILE A 175 -6.28 -2.58 8.14
N LYS A 176 -7.11 -2.65 7.09
CA LYS A 176 -8.34 -1.82 6.97
C LYS A 176 -9.31 -2.08 8.12
N ILE A 177 -9.53 -3.33 8.48
CA ILE A 177 -10.42 -3.71 9.60
C ILE A 177 -9.90 -3.13 10.93
N ARG A 178 -8.59 -3.23 11.16
CA ARG A 178 -7.97 -2.82 12.42
C ARG A 178 -7.83 -1.29 12.56
N THR A 179 -7.57 -0.57 11.48
CA THR A 179 -7.21 0.86 11.52
C THR A 179 -8.24 1.79 10.86
N GLY A 180 -9.20 1.26 10.14
CA GLY A 180 -10.12 2.04 9.33
C GLY A 180 -9.54 2.56 8.01
N ARG A 181 -8.25 2.31 7.70
CA ARG A 181 -7.52 2.78 6.51
C ARG A 181 -6.81 1.65 5.81
N TYR A 182 -6.66 1.73 4.49
CA TYR A 182 -5.77 0.83 3.75
C TYR A 182 -4.32 1.34 3.82
N PRO A 183 -3.31 0.46 3.77
CA PRO A 183 -1.95 0.87 3.46
C PRO A 183 -1.83 1.24 1.98
N ILE A 184 -0.73 1.88 1.58
CA ILE A 184 -0.33 1.94 0.17
C ILE A 184 0.49 0.70 -0.18
N LEU A 185 0.62 0.41 -1.47
CA LEU A 185 1.42 -0.71 -1.98
C LEU A 185 2.76 -0.20 -2.50
N TYR A 186 3.88 -0.65 -1.91
CA TYR A 186 5.18 -0.57 -2.54
C TYR A 186 5.45 -1.83 -3.35
N THR A 187 5.93 -1.68 -4.57
CA THR A 187 6.41 -2.80 -5.37
C THR A 187 7.23 -2.36 -6.58
N ASN A 188 7.97 -3.32 -7.16
CA ASN A 188 8.72 -3.12 -8.38
C ASN A 188 7.83 -3.14 -9.64
N HIS A 189 8.44 -2.79 -10.79
CA HIS A 189 7.73 -2.71 -12.07
C HIS A 189 7.03 -4.01 -12.48
N ASN A 190 7.70 -5.15 -12.36
CA ASN A 190 7.17 -6.41 -12.86
C ASN A 190 5.94 -6.87 -12.07
N THR A 191 6.01 -6.74 -10.75
CA THR A 191 4.89 -7.06 -9.86
C THR A 191 3.72 -6.09 -10.05
N ALA A 192 4.01 -4.77 -10.17
CA ALA A 192 2.98 -3.77 -10.46
C ALA A 192 2.28 -4.04 -11.81
N GLN A 193 3.04 -4.39 -12.86
CA GLN A 193 2.47 -4.73 -14.15
C GLN A 193 1.58 -5.98 -14.06
N TYR A 194 2.05 -7.02 -13.34
CA TYR A 194 1.25 -8.22 -13.14
C TYR A 194 -0.07 -7.94 -12.41
N ILE A 195 -0.03 -7.14 -11.34
CA ILE A 195 -1.24 -6.75 -10.60
C ILE A 195 -2.18 -5.92 -11.49
N ALA A 196 -1.65 -5.01 -12.32
CA ALA A 196 -2.43 -4.20 -13.24
C ALA A 196 -3.16 -5.06 -14.28
N ASP A 197 -2.46 -6.03 -14.87
CA ASP A 197 -3.01 -6.94 -15.87
C ASP A 197 -4.04 -7.91 -15.27
N HIS A 198 -3.86 -8.28 -13.99
CA HIS A 198 -4.74 -9.19 -13.25
C HIS A 198 -5.62 -8.46 -12.22
N ARG A 199 -6.01 -7.20 -12.49
CA ARG A 199 -6.75 -6.37 -11.53
C ARG A 199 -8.13 -6.91 -11.14
N GLY A 200 -8.69 -7.83 -11.95
CA GLY A 200 -9.91 -8.56 -11.61
C GLY A 200 -9.67 -9.62 -10.53
N THR A 201 -8.48 -10.24 -10.49
CA THR A 201 -8.05 -11.21 -9.48
C THR A 201 -7.57 -10.51 -8.22
N TYR A 202 -6.89 -9.36 -8.38
CA TYR A 202 -6.33 -8.57 -7.27
C TYR A 202 -7.04 -7.21 -7.10
N PRO A 203 -8.37 -7.21 -6.82
CA PRO A 203 -9.16 -5.98 -6.79
C PRO A 203 -8.77 -5.00 -5.67
N LEU A 204 -8.18 -5.48 -4.57
CA LEU A 204 -7.68 -4.60 -3.51
C LEU A 204 -6.30 -4.04 -3.89
N LEU A 205 -5.32 -4.91 -4.20
CA LEU A 205 -3.95 -4.48 -4.48
C LEU A 205 -3.89 -3.50 -5.65
N SER A 206 -4.63 -3.78 -6.73
CA SER A 206 -4.65 -2.94 -7.94
C SER A 206 -5.25 -1.55 -7.73
N ARG A 207 -5.88 -1.29 -6.58
CA ARG A 207 -6.53 -0.03 -6.23
C ARG A 207 -5.86 0.68 -5.04
N LEU A 208 -4.84 0.08 -4.44
CA LEU A 208 -4.03 0.80 -3.46
C LEU A 208 -3.23 1.90 -4.18
N PRO A 209 -3.03 3.08 -3.58
CA PRO A 209 -2.06 4.03 -4.10
C PRO A 209 -0.70 3.35 -4.26
N LEU A 210 -0.04 3.55 -5.41
CA LEU A 210 1.17 2.82 -5.76
C LEU A 210 2.42 3.62 -5.40
N TRP A 211 3.26 3.07 -4.54
CA TRP A 211 4.66 3.46 -4.38
C TRP A 211 5.49 2.57 -5.30
N TYR A 212 5.91 3.17 -6.42
CA TYR A 212 6.48 2.47 -7.56
C TYR A 212 8.01 2.52 -7.55
N ALA A 213 8.65 1.36 -7.46
CA ALA A 213 10.10 1.23 -7.57
C ALA A 213 10.53 1.05 -9.03
N ARG A 214 11.25 2.03 -9.56
CA ARG A 214 11.76 1.99 -10.93
C ARG A 214 12.98 2.89 -11.08
N TYR A 215 14.15 2.32 -11.28
CA TYR A 215 15.44 3.03 -11.36
C TYR A 215 15.77 3.42 -12.80
N LYS A 216 14.90 4.19 -13.41
CA LYS A 216 15.00 4.70 -14.79
C LYS A 216 14.75 6.21 -14.78
N PRO A 217 15.27 6.95 -15.79
CA PRO A 217 15.05 8.40 -15.86
C PRO A 217 13.59 8.76 -16.19
N ASP A 218 12.83 7.84 -16.75
CA ASP A 218 11.51 8.04 -17.30
C ASP A 218 10.67 6.77 -17.15
N VAL A 219 9.39 6.92 -16.88
CA VAL A 219 8.41 5.84 -16.80
C VAL A 219 7.27 5.98 -17.83
N LYS A 220 7.37 6.99 -18.71
CA LYS A 220 6.38 7.24 -19.77
C LYS A 220 6.31 6.07 -20.74
N GLY A 221 5.08 5.58 -20.99
CA GLY A 221 4.85 4.46 -21.90
C GLY A 221 5.19 3.09 -21.32
N THR A 222 5.79 3.02 -20.12
CA THR A 222 6.09 1.75 -19.45
C THR A 222 5.42 1.64 -18.07
N PHE A 223 4.73 2.69 -17.62
CA PHE A 223 4.03 2.66 -16.35
C PHE A 223 2.86 1.66 -16.37
N PRO A 224 2.70 0.81 -15.34
CA PRO A 224 1.65 -0.22 -15.28
C PRO A 224 0.29 0.42 -14.99
N LEU A 225 -0.47 0.80 -16.02
CA LEU A 225 -1.71 1.55 -15.84
C LEU A 225 -2.77 0.73 -15.07
N GLY A 226 -3.59 -0.08 -15.67
CA GLY A 226 -4.68 -0.78 -14.95
C GLY A 226 -5.65 0.19 -14.25
N ASN A 227 -5.82 0.06 -12.93
CA ASN A 227 -6.58 1.00 -12.10
C ASN A 227 -5.77 2.27 -11.77
N TRP A 228 -4.47 2.23 -11.86
CA TRP A 228 -3.59 3.37 -11.66
C TRP A 228 -3.58 4.29 -12.88
N ASP A 229 -3.61 5.59 -12.67
CA ASP A 229 -3.34 6.61 -13.69
C ASP A 229 -1.89 7.11 -13.59
N SER A 230 -1.32 7.03 -12.38
CA SER A 230 0.02 7.45 -12.03
C SER A 230 0.46 6.77 -10.73
N TYR A 231 1.73 6.94 -10.40
CA TYR A 231 2.26 6.58 -9.08
C TYR A 231 1.84 7.61 -8.02
N ALA A 232 1.69 7.14 -6.78
CA ALA A 232 1.57 8.02 -5.62
C ALA A 232 2.95 8.52 -5.16
N ILE A 233 3.93 7.60 -5.16
CA ILE A 233 5.34 7.85 -4.84
C ILE A 233 6.17 7.06 -5.87
N TRP A 234 7.27 7.62 -6.36
CA TRP A 234 8.21 6.93 -7.22
C TRP A 234 9.59 6.85 -6.59
N GLN A 235 10.03 5.64 -6.22
CA GLN A 235 11.41 5.38 -5.80
C GLN A 235 12.30 5.32 -7.03
N PHE A 236 13.16 6.33 -7.17
CA PHE A 236 14.01 6.52 -8.34
C PHE A 236 15.51 6.35 -8.03
N VAL A 237 15.88 6.28 -6.75
CA VAL A 237 17.23 5.97 -6.27
C VAL A 237 17.20 4.80 -5.33
N SER A 238 18.14 3.90 -5.51
CA SER A 238 18.53 2.85 -4.57
C SER A 238 20.01 2.50 -4.78
N SER A 239 20.52 1.55 -4.02
CA SER A 239 21.87 0.99 -4.24
C SER A 239 22.09 0.46 -5.67
N ASP A 240 21.03 0.11 -6.41
CA ASP A 240 21.12 -0.39 -7.78
C ASP A 240 21.60 0.67 -8.79
N ASN A 241 21.31 1.94 -8.55
CA ASN A 241 21.67 3.02 -9.47
C ASN A 241 22.42 4.19 -8.81
N CYS A 242 22.74 4.07 -7.52
CA CYS A 242 23.53 5.05 -6.78
C CYS A 242 24.85 4.44 -6.33
N SER A 243 25.95 5.08 -6.69
CA SER A 243 27.30 4.72 -6.28
C SER A 243 28.08 5.99 -5.98
N GLU A 244 29.28 5.90 -5.44
CA GLU A 244 30.15 7.06 -5.21
C GLU A 244 30.42 7.88 -6.48
N LYS A 245 30.47 7.21 -7.64
CA LYS A 245 30.78 7.84 -8.94
C LYS A 245 29.58 8.47 -9.61
N SER A 246 28.41 7.86 -9.46
CA SER A 246 27.18 8.28 -10.15
C SER A 246 25.96 7.98 -9.30
N CYS A 247 25.10 8.95 -9.11
CA CYS A 247 23.86 8.82 -8.35
C CYS A 247 22.87 9.87 -8.86
N PRO A 248 21.62 9.50 -9.16
CA PRO A 248 20.62 10.46 -9.65
C PRO A 248 20.32 11.59 -8.66
N TYR A 249 20.40 11.29 -7.36
CA TYR A 249 20.23 12.26 -6.29
C TYR A 249 20.97 11.82 -5.03
N ARG A 250 21.71 12.73 -4.42
CA ARG A 250 22.41 12.48 -3.14
C ARG A 250 21.75 13.27 -2.04
N VAL A 251 21.33 12.55 -1.01
CA VAL A 251 20.79 13.15 0.21
C VAL A 251 21.96 13.47 1.15
N PRO A 252 22.10 14.71 1.61
CA PRO A 252 23.12 15.05 2.61
C PRO A 252 22.99 14.20 3.87
N GLY A 253 24.10 13.81 4.47
CA GLY A 253 24.09 13.03 5.71
C GLY A 253 23.70 11.57 5.57
N THR A 254 23.68 11.03 4.35
CA THR A 254 23.43 9.62 4.07
C THR A 254 24.51 9.02 3.20
N LEU A 255 24.53 7.69 3.11
CA LEU A 255 25.42 6.94 2.22
C LEU A 255 24.70 6.63 0.88
N THR A 256 25.39 5.89 0.00
CA THR A 256 24.87 5.53 -1.33
C THR A 256 23.81 4.42 -1.31
N ASP A 257 23.57 3.83 -0.16
CA ASP A 257 22.55 2.81 0.09
C ASP A 257 21.19 3.37 0.55
N ILE A 258 21.04 4.69 0.56
CA ILE A 258 19.76 5.32 0.91
C ILE A 258 18.81 5.36 -0.29
N ASP A 259 17.58 5.06 -0.05
CA ASP A 259 16.53 5.10 -1.07
C ASP A 259 15.87 6.47 -1.11
N VAL A 260 15.67 7.00 -2.34
CA VAL A 260 15.10 8.33 -2.54
C VAL A 260 13.92 8.26 -3.47
N ASN A 261 12.87 8.95 -3.07
CA ASN A 261 11.59 8.97 -3.74
C ASN A 261 11.20 10.39 -4.14
N VAL A 262 10.45 10.49 -5.22
CA VAL A 262 9.84 11.74 -5.67
C VAL A 262 8.33 11.62 -5.70
N VAL A 263 7.68 12.72 -5.31
CA VAL A 263 6.24 12.92 -5.48
C VAL A 263 6.03 14.15 -6.35
N PRO A 264 5.28 14.06 -7.47
CA PRO A 264 5.12 15.17 -8.41
C PRO A 264 4.14 16.22 -7.88
N MET A 265 4.42 16.69 -6.67
CA MET A 265 3.67 17.77 -6.00
C MET A 265 4.53 18.45 -4.93
N THR A 266 4.08 19.62 -4.51
CA THR A 266 4.76 20.37 -3.43
C THR A 266 4.55 19.70 -2.06
N LYS A 267 5.44 20.01 -1.10
CA LYS A 267 5.30 19.55 0.30
C LYS A 267 3.92 19.88 0.90
N ILE A 268 3.39 21.07 0.59
CA ILE A 268 2.08 21.51 1.14
C ILE A 268 0.95 20.65 0.57
N GLN A 269 1.01 20.29 -0.71
CA GLN A 269 0.02 19.42 -1.33
C GLN A 269 0.15 17.99 -0.78
N LEU A 270 1.38 17.49 -0.66
CA LEU A 270 1.65 16.17 -0.11
C LEU A 270 1.14 16.02 1.32
N ALA A 271 1.38 17.01 2.18
CA ALA A 271 0.94 16.98 3.58
C ALA A 271 -0.59 16.85 3.72
N LYS A 272 -1.36 17.36 2.76
CA LYS A 272 -2.83 17.27 2.76
C LYS A 272 -3.36 15.86 2.49
N ILE A 273 -2.58 15.05 1.79
CA ILE A 273 -2.99 13.70 1.37
C ILE A 273 -2.13 12.61 1.99
N TRP A 274 -1.16 12.96 2.83
CA TRP A 274 -0.10 12.06 3.29
C TRP A 274 -0.58 10.74 3.89
N PRO A 275 -1.58 10.71 4.80
CA PRO A 275 -1.94 9.41 5.36
C PRO A 275 -2.51 8.47 4.31
N GLN A 276 -3.04 9.00 3.19
CA GLN A 276 -3.77 8.24 2.17
C GLN A 276 -4.81 7.31 2.83
N GLY A 277 -4.94 6.08 2.38
CA GLY A 277 -5.77 5.10 3.13
C GLY A 277 -7.10 4.77 2.48
N ASP A 278 -7.39 5.36 1.31
CA ASP A 278 -8.53 5.03 0.47
C ASP A 278 -8.09 4.26 -0.78
N LEU A 279 -9.00 3.42 -1.26
CA LEU A 279 -8.79 2.74 -2.54
C LEU A 279 -9.07 3.71 -3.70
N LEU A 280 -8.23 3.63 -4.73
CA LEU A 280 -8.49 4.30 -5.99
C LEU A 280 -9.78 3.78 -6.64
N PRO A 281 -10.47 4.59 -7.48
CA PRO A 281 -11.62 4.12 -8.24
C PRO A 281 -11.30 2.90 -9.11
N ALA A 282 -12.20 1.91 -9.10
CA ALA A 282 -12.08 0.80 -10.02
C ALA A 282 -12.39 1.25 -11.45
N LYS A 283 -11.53 0.87 -12.41
CA LYS A 283 -11.80 1.05 -13.83
C LYS A 283 -12.44 -0.20 -14.42
N PRO A 284 -13.31 -0.08 -15.45
CA PRO A 284 -13.89 -1.23 -16.12
C PRO A 284 -12.81 -2.21 -16.59
N LEU A 285 -13.09 -3.52 -16.44
CA LEU A 285 -12.23 -4.53 -17.03
C LEU A 285 -12.34 -4.46 -18.56
N PRO A 286 -11.27 -4.82 -19.31
CA PRO A 286 -11.37 -4.99 -20.75
C PRO A 286 -12.51 -5.96 -21.08
N ALA A 287 -13.26 -5.67 -22.12
CA ALA A 287 -14.23 -6.64 -22.62
C ALA A 287 -13.50 -7.95 -22.95
N PRO A 288 -14.06 -9.12 -22.58
CA PRO A 288 -13.46 -10.40 -22.98
C PRO A 288 -13.33 -10.43 -24.50
N ASP A 289 -12.16 -10.87 -24.97
CA ASP A 289 -11.94 -11.03 -26.41
C ASP A 289 -12.79 -12.20 -26.91
N LEU A 290 -13.95 -11.86 -27.46
CA LEU A 290 -14.91 -12.83 -28.00
C LEU A 290 -14.33 -13.69 -29.12
N THR A 291 -13.26 -13.24 -29.78
CA THR A 291 -12.56 -14.01 -30.80
C THR A 291 -11.84 -15.22 -30.21
N ILE A 292 -11.21 -15.06 -29.05
CA ILE A 292 -10.57 -16.18 -28.33
C ILE A 292 -11.61 -17.14 -27.77
N ALA A 293 -12.70 -16.61 -27.19
CA ALA A 293 -13.78 -17.44 -26.66
C ALA A 293 -14.46 -18.27 -27.75
N LEU A 294 -14.72 -17.71 -28.92
CA LEU A 294 -15.29 -18.41 -30.08
C LEU A 294 -14.31 -19.44 -30.67
N ALA A 295 -13.00 -19.14 -30.74
CA ALA A 295 -11.99 -20.06 -31.19
C ALA A 295 -11.87 -21.28 -30.27
N SER A 296 -11.94 -21.09 -28.97
CA SER A 296 -11.94 -22.14 -27.97
C SER A 296 -13.18 -23.05 -28.04
N MET A 297 -14.35 -22.49 -28.36
CA MET A 297 -15.59 -23.25 -28.55
C MET A 297 -15.58 -24.03 -29.87
N CYS A 298 -14.83 -23.59 -30.90
CA CYS A 298 -14.74 -24.28 -32.19
C CYS A 298 -13.65 -25.37 -32.21
N SER A 299 -12.73 -25.41 -31.26
CA SER A 299 -11.60 -26.35 -31.22
C SER A 299 -11.81 -27.59 -30.32
N GLY A 300 -12.91 -27.67 -29.58
CA GLY A 300 -13.26 -28.81 -28.76
C GLY A 300 -13.82 -29.97 -29.60
N PRO A 301 -13.58 -31.25 -29.22
CA PRO A 301 -14.22 -32.38 -29.87
C PRO A 301 -15.74 -32.20 -29.81
N ARG A 302 -16.40 -32.33 -30.99
CA ARG A 302 -17.87 -32.23 -31.09
C ARG A 302 -18.51 -33.30 -30.21
N GLN A 303 -18.93 -32.96 -29.01
CA GLN A 303 -19.85 -33.79 -28.26
C GLN A 303 -21.25 -33.69 -28.90
N PRO A 304 -21.96 -34.81 -29.06
CA PRO A 304 -23.33 -34.77 -29.58
C PRO A 304 -24.18 -33.93 -28.63
N LEU A 305 -24.98 -33.05 -29.20
CA LEU A 305 -25.96 -32.23 -28.47
C LEU A 305 -26.91 -33.16 -27.72
N ILE A 306 -26.62 -33.41 -26.45
CA ILE A 306 -27.60 -33.98 -25.53
C ILE A 306 -28.50 -32.78 -25.15
N SER A 307 -29.76 -32.89 -25.60
CA SER A 307 -30.84 -31.99 -25.29
C SER A 307 -30.90 -31.83 -23.77
N LEU A 308 -30.51 -30.64 -23.26
CA LEU A 308 -30.77 -30.24 -21.88
C LEU A 308 -32.27 -30.03 -21.75
N MET A 309 -32.99 -31.06 -21.36
CA MET A 309 -34.30 -30.85 -20.74
C MET A 309 -34.09 -30.16 -19.38
N ILE A 310 -34.53 -28.94 -19.29
CA ILE A 310 -34.57 -28.18 -18.03
C ILE A 310 -35.75 -28.76 -17.24
N ASP A 311 -35.46 -29.69 -16.36
CA ASP A 311 -36.41 -30.08 -15.30
C ASP A 311 -36.38 -29.00 -14.23
N THR A 312 -37.38 -28.14 -14.26
CA THR A 312 -37.72 -27.24 -13.17
C THR A 312 -38.35 -28.04 -12.04
N VAL A 313 -37.54 -28.68 -11.22
CA VAL A 313 -37.99 -29.21 -9.93
C VAL A 313 -37.69 -28.16 -8.84
N VAL A 314 -38.72 -27.42 -8.47
CA VAL A 314 -38.70 -26.60 -7.27
C VAL A 314 -38.83 -27.54 -6.09
N THR A 315 -37.76 -27.92 -5.46
CA THR A 315 -37.78 -28.56 -4.13
C THR A 315 -37.73 -27.50 -3.06
N ALA A 316 -38.88 -27.30 -2.41
CA ALA A 316 -38.97 -26.57 -1.15
C ALA A 316 -38.16 -27.32 -0.08
N SER A 317 -36.99 -26.78 0.31
CA SER A 317 -36.23 -27.29 1.44
C SER A 317 -36.85 -26.74 2.74
N THR A 318 -37.38 -27.63 3.54
CA THR A 318 -37.72 -27.38 4.96
C THR A 318 -36.42 -27.03 5.74
N PRO A 319 -36.47 -26.01 6.61
CA PRO A 319 -35.31 -25.68 7.43
C PRO A 319 -35.07 -26.77 8.50
N PRO A 320 -33.80 -27.09 8.84
CA PRO A 320 -33.52 -28.05 9.89
C PRO A 320 -33.90 -27.50 11.26
N SER A 321 -34.54 -28.36 12.04
CA SER A 321 -34.92 -28.14 13.44
C SER A 321 -33.67 -27.87 14.28
N THR A 322 -33.57 -26.69 14.87
CA THR A 322 -32.56 -26.35 15.87
C THR A 322 -32.91 -26.97 17.21
N LYS A 323 -32.14 -27.97 17.62
CA LYS A 323 -32.10 -28.39 19.06
C LYS A 323 -31.18 -27.42 19.80
N PRO A 324 -31.53 -26.98 21.01
CA PRO A 324 -30.68 -26.16 21.84
C PRO A 324 -29.42 -26.94 22.25
N VAL A 325 -28.25 -26.29 22.07
CA VAL A 325 -27.00 -26.79 22.67
C VAL A 325 -26.93 -26.26 24.08
N GLU A 326 -26.91 -27.16 25.07
CA GLU A 326 -26.60 -26.81 26.45
C GLU A 326 -25.14 -26.38 26.56
N ILE A 327 -24.93 -25.13 26.99
CA ILE A 327 -23.61 -24.60 27.34
C ILE A 327 -23.32 -25.02 28.80
N ASN A 328 -22.42 -25.97 28.96
CA ASN A 328 -21.84 -26.24 30.28
C ASN A 328 -20.87 -25.11 30.65
N GLU A 329 -21.16 -24.42 31.74
CA GLU A 329 -20.27 -23.45 32.36
C GLU A 329 -18.96 -24.16 32.79
N LEU A 330 -17.85 -23.73 32.20
CA LEU A 330 -16.50 -24.08 32.67
C LEU A 330 -16.10 -23.10 33.77
N ASN A 331 -15.96 -23.62 34.96
CA ASN A 331 -15.45 -22.92 36.13
C ASN A 331 -14.03 -22.40 35.88
N TYR A 332 -13.86 -21.12 36.14
CA TYR A 332 -12.59 -20.41 36.21
C TYR A 332 -12.05 -20.58 37.66
N GLU A 333 -11.30 -21.63 37.93
CA GLU A 333 -10.33 -21.69 39.02
C GLU A 333 -9.26 -22.72 38.63
N ASP A 334 -7.99 -22.31 38.77
CA ASP A 334 -6.73 -23.01 38.51
C ASP A 334 -6.10 -22.76 37.13
N PHE A 335 -5.36 -21.62 37.04
CA PHE A 335 -3.92 -21.59 36.74
C PHE A 335 -3.38 -20.17 36.96
#